data_f6abba91f435770939f6b694284f3a37
#
_entry.id   f6abba91f435770939f6b694284f3a37
#
_cell.length_a   1.000
_cell.length_b   1.000
_cell.length_c   1.000
_cell.angle_alpha   90.00
_cell.angle_beta   90.00
_cell.angle_gamma   90.00
#
_symmetry.space_group_name_H-M   'P 1'
#
loop_
_entity.id
_entity.type
_entity.pdbx_description
1 polymer ?
#
loop_
_entity_poly.entity_id
_entity_poly.type
_entity_poly.pdbx_seq_one_letter_code
_entity_poly.pdbx_strand_id
1 'polypeptide(L)'
;KEGILDKYNVKVIGVQVDAIERGEDRIEFKKTMNELGVEMAKSEVAYSVDEALAIADNLGYPVVLRPAYTMGGAGGGLVYNKEELKTVCARGLQASLVGQVLVEESILGWEELELEIVRDCENNMITVCFIENIDPLGVHTGDSFCSAPMLTISQDCQMRLQEQAYR
;
A
#
# COMPACT_ATOMS: atom_id res chain seq x y z
N LYS A 1 -3.57 14.91 17.12
CA LYS A 1 -3.55 16.30 16.58
C LYS A 1 -4.16 17.33 17.55
N GLU A 2 -5.04 16.93 18.44
CA GLU A 2 -5.72 17.85 19.39
C GLU A 2 -4.94 18.08 20.70
N GLY A 3 -3.71 17.60 20.82
CA GLY A 3 -2.85 17.78 21.99
C GLY A 3 -3.37 17.11 23.27
N ILE A 4 -4.32 16.18 23.15
CA ILE A 4 -4.93 15.52 24.32
C ILE A 4 -3.91 14.67 25.08
N LEU A 5 -3.05 13.96 24.37
CA LEU A 5 -2.01 13.11 24.97
C LEU A 5 -1.02 13.95 25.77
N ASP A 6 -0.57 15.06 25.21
CA ASP A 6 0.35 16.00 25.86
C ASP A 6 -0.29 16.65 27.09
N LYS A 7 -1.57 17.05 26.96
CA LYS A 7 -2.37 17.64 28.05
C LYS A 7 -2.42 16.74 29.28
N TYR A 8 -2.50 15.43 29.08
CA TYR A 8 -2.59 14.45 30.17
C TYR A 8 -1.29 13.71 30.43
N ASN A 9 -0.18 14.14 29.81
CA ASN A 9 1.15 13.51 29.93
C ASN A 9 1.09 12.00 29.65
N VAL A 10 0.38 11.61 28.61
CA VAL A 10 0.24 10.20 28.17
C VAL A 10 1.29 9.90 27.11
N LYS A 11 2.17 8.95 27.37
CA LYS A 11 3.17 8.48 26.41
C LYS A 11 2.55 7.39 25.52
N VAL A 12 2.67 7.56 24.21
CA VAL A 12 2.34 6.52 23.24
C VAL A 12 3.47 5.49 23.25
N ILE A 13 3.13 4.23 23.47
CA ILE A 13 4.05 3.09 23.33
C ILE A 13 3.86 2.43 21.97
N GLY A 14 4.94 1.95 21.36
CA GLY A 14 4.92 1.40 20.00
C GLY A 14 5.08 2.49 18.95
N VAL A 15 4.28 2.41 17.88
CA VAL A 15 4.40 3.32 16.72
C VAL A 15 3.95 4.73 17.08
N GLN A 16 4.76 5.73 16.70
CA GLN A 16 4.44 7.14 16.94
C GLN A 16 3.36 7.64 15.97
N VAL A 17 2.62 8.69 16.38
CA VAL A 17 1.45 9.19 15.63
C VAL A 17 1.82 9.64 14.20
N ASP A 18 2.97 10.28 14.03
CA ASP A 18 3.47 10.71 12.71
C ASP A 18 3.83 9.53 11.80
N ALA A 19 4.35 8.44 12.37
CA ALA A 19 4.64 7.21 11.62
C ALA A 19 3.34 6.49 11.22
N ILE A 20 2.32 6.48 12.09
CA ILE A 20 0.99 5.97 11.74
C ILE A 20 0.42 6.77 10.55
N GLU A 21 0.50 8.09 10.58
CA GLU A 21 -0.01 8.94 9.51
C GLU A 21 0.70 8.64 8.17
N ARG A 22 2.02 8.51 8.18
CA ARG A 22 2.80 8.14 6.99
C ARG A 22 2.48 6.73 6.47
N GLY A 23 2.13 5.80 7.35
CA GLY A 23 1.78 4.43 6.96
C GLY A 23 0.34 4.29 6.44
N GLU A 24 -0.60 5.02 7.04
CA GLU A 24 -2.04 4.89 6.74
C GLU A 24 -2.50 5.80 5.59
N ASP A 25 -1.92 7.00 5.46
CA ASP A 25 -2.22 7.91 4.36
C ASP A 25 -1.40 7.52 3.12
N ARG A 26 -2.09 7.10 2.06
CA ARG A 26 -1.46 6.61 0.82
C ARG A 26 -0.63 7.67 0.10
N ILE A 27 -1.03 8.93 0.20
CA ILE A 27 -0.31 10.05 -0.42
C ILE A 27 0.98 10.31 0.35
N GLU A 28 0.90 10.38 1.68
CA GLU A 28 2.08 10.55 2.54
C GLU A 28 3.02 9.33 2.46
N PHE A 29 2.46 8.13 2.37
CA PHE A 29 3.26 6.91 2.16
C PHE A 29 4.03 6.97 0.84
N LYS A 30 3.34 7.29 -0.27
CA LYS A 30 3.96 7.42 -1.59
C LYS A 30 5.06 8.48 -1.60
N LYS A 31 4.82 9.63 -0.96
CA LYS A 31 5.81 10.69 -0.83
C LYS A 31 7.04 10.19 -0.06
N THR A 32 6.83 9.53 1.08
CA THR A 32 7.91 8.94 1.89
C THR A 32 8.73 7.93 1.07
N MET A 33 8.09 7.02 0.34
CA MET A 33 8.78 6.05 -0.52
C MET A 33 9.61 6.73 -1.61
N ASN A 34 9.06 7.77 -2.26
CA ASN A 34 9.79 8.54 -3.26
C ASN A 34 11.02 9.26 -2.67
N GLU A 35 10.90 9.83 -1.47
CA GLU A 35 12.02 10.48 -0.77
C GLU A 35 13.13 9.48 -0.42
N LEU A 36 12.75 8.24 -0.10
CA LEU A 36 13.67 7.13 0.19
C LEU A 36 14.24 6.46 -1.08
N GLY A 37 13.74 6.81 -2.27
CA GLY A 37 14.13 6.19 -3.52
C GLY A 37 13.65 4.72 -3.64
N VAL A 38 12.54 4.39 -2.99
CA VAL A 38 11.89 3.08 -3.08
C VAL A 38 10.82 3.15 -4.17
N GLU A 39 10.91 2.25 -5.13
CA GLU A 39 9.94 2.17 -6.22
C GLU A 39 8.57 1.71 -5.71
N MET A 40 7.54 2.33 -6.24
CA MET A 40 6.15 1.97 -5.99
C MET A 40 5.41 1.76 -7.31
N ALA A 41 4.32 1.01 -7.27
CA ALA A 41 3.39 0.92 -8.38
C ALA A 41 2.96 2.33 -8.83
N LYS A 42 2.97 2.58 -10.15
CA LYS A 42 2.57 3.87 -10.70
C LYS A 42 1.10 4.10 -10.38
N SER A 43 0.80 5.26 -9.84
CA SER A 43 -0.55 5.59 -9.42
C SER A 43 -0.79 7.08 -9.41
N GLU A 44 -2.02 7.48 -9.67
CA GLU A 44 -2.48 8.86 -9.58
C GLU A 44 -3.85 8.93 -8.94
N VAL A 45 -4.16 10.06 -8.32
CA VAL A 45 -5.46 10.29 -7.66
C VAL A 45 -6.43 10.91 -8.66
N ALA A 46 -7.64 10.39 -8.74
CA ALA A 46 -8.75 10.91 -9.52
C ALA A 46 -9.90 11.36 -8.60
N TYR A 47 -10.50 12.48 -8.91
CA TYR A 47 -11.67 13.04 -8.25
C TYR A 47 -12.92 12.96 -9.13
N SER A 48 -12.78 12.48 -10.36
CA SER A 48 -13.85 12.26 -11.31
C SER A 48 -13.60 11.01 -12.16
N VAL A 49 -14.65 10.51 -12.80
CA VAL A 49 -14.54 9.39 -13.74
C VAL A 49 -13.69 9.77 -14.96
N ASP A 50 -13.78 11.00 -15.43
CA ASP A 50 -13.02 11.45 -16.60
C ASP A 50 -11.53 11.54 -16.29
N GLU A 51 -11.14 12.01 -15.11
CA GLU A 51 -9.75 11.98 -14.65
C GLU A 51 -9.25 10.55 -14.54
N ALA A 52 -10.03 9.65 -13.94
CA ALA A 52 -9.65 8.25 -13.82
C ALA A 52 -9.44 7.56 -15.18
N LEU A 53 -10.28 7.89 -16.18
CA LEU A 53 -10.11 7.39 -17.55
C LEU A 53 -8.80 7.89 -18.17
N ALA A 54 -8.49 9.16 -18.01
CA ALA A 54 -7.25 9.74 -18.54
C ALA A 54 -6.00 9.11 -17.90
N ILE A 55 -6.03 8.91 -16.58
CA ILE A 55 -4.95 8.23 -15.85
C ILE A 55 -4.78 6.79 -16.33
N ALA A 56 -5.88 6.04 -16.43
CA ALA A 56 -5.84 4.64 -16.88
C ALA A 56 -5.36 4.49 -18.34
N ASP A 57 -5.68 5.45 -19.21
CA ASP A 57 -5.16 5.47 -20.58
C ASP A 57 -3.63 5.66 -20.60
N ASN A 58 -3.07 6.41 -19.65
CA ASN A 58 -1.62 6.60 -19.52
C ASN A 58 -0.92 5.39 -18.90
N LEU A 59 -1.55 4.76 -17.88
CA LEU A 59 -0.99 3.59 -17.19
C LEU A 59 -1.07 2.32 -18.04
N GLY A 60 -2.13 2.18 -18.84
CA GLY A 60 -2.51 0.96 -19.54
C GLY A 60 -3.36 0.03 -18.66
N TYR A 61 -4.27 -0.71 -19.32
CA TYR A 61 -5.12 -1.70 -18.63
C TYR A 61 -4.40 -3.05 -18.49
N PRO A 62 -4.70 -3.84 -17.44
CA PRO A 62 -5.63 -3.54 -16.35
C PRO A 62 -5.08 -2.53 -15.34
N VAL A 63 -5.98 -1.81 -14.65
CA VAL A 63 -5.66 -0.94 -13.53
C VAL A 63 -6.45 -1.32 -12.28
N VAL A 64 -5.95 -0.95 -11.12
CA VAL A 64 -6.61 -1.14 -9.83
C VAL A 64 -7.19 0.18 -9.34
N LEU A 65 -8.45 0.18 -8.93
CA LEU A 65 -9.12 1.32 -8.33
C LEU A 65 -9.20 1.12 -6.83
N ARG A 66 -8.70 2.08 -6.06
CA ARG A 66 -8.73 2.06 -4.59
C ARG A 66 -9.36 3.36 -4.06
N PRO A 67 -10.62 3.34 -3.67
CA PRO A 67 -11.24 4.50 -3.01
C PRO A 67 -10.51 4.85 -1.72
N ALA A 68 -10.37 6.15 -1.44
CA ALA A 68 -9.72 6.61 -0.23
C ALA A 68 -10.64 6.43 0.99
N TYR A 69 -10.05 6.07 2.12
CA TYR A 69 -10.72 5.92 3.42
C TYR A 69 -11.90 4.94 3.38
N THR A 70 -11.76 3.84 2.64
CA THR A 70 -12.72 2.72 2.66
C THR A 70 -12.10 1.50 3.34
N MET A 71 -12.94 0.70 3.98
CA MET A 71 -12.53 -0.56 4.61
C MET A 71 -12.90 -1.77 3.75
N GLY A 72 -12.08 -2.82 3.82
CA GLY A 72 -12.37 -4.09 3.18
C GLY A 72 -12.47 -4.04 1.65
N GLY A 73 -11.80 -3.08 0.99
CA GLY A 73 -11.81 -2.95 -0.47
C GLY A 73 -13.13 -2.45 -1.06
N ALA A 74 -14.03 -1.90 -0.22
CA ALA A 74 -15.35 -1.44 -0.66
C ALA A 74 -15.24 -0.39 -1.77
N GLY A 75 -15.98 -0.61 -2.86
CA GLY A 75 -16.05 0.30 -4.00
C GLY A 75 -14.86 0.29 -4.95
N GLY A 76 -13.78 -0.45 -4.62
CA GLY A 76 -12.60 -0.62 -5.47
C GLY A 76 -12.62 -1.91 -6.26
N GLY A 77 -11.53 -2.16 -6.98
CA GLY A 77 -11.32 -3.42 -7.70
C GLY A 77 -10.39 -3.29 -8.90
N LEU A 78 -10.06 -4.43 -9.48
CA LEU A 78 -9.33 -4.53 -10.73
C LEU A 78 -10.30 -4.31 -11.90
N VAL A 79 -9.88 -3.49 -12.87
CA VAL A 79 -10.66 -3.19 -14.08
C VAL A 79 -9.82 -3.39 -15.33
N TYR A 80 -10.40 -3.99 -16.33
CA TYR A 80 -9.70 -4.41 -17.54
C TYR A 80 -9.98 -3.50 -18.76
N ASN A 81 -10.98 -2.62 -18.67
CA ASN A 81 -11.38 -1.75 -19.77
C ASN A 81 -12.10 -0.49 -19.27
N LYS A 82 -12.33 0.45 -20.20
CA LYS A 82 -12.98 1.74 -19.92
C LYS A 82 -14.40 1.62 -19.36
N GLU A 83 -15.17 0.65 -19.82
CA GLU A 83 -16.57 0.51 -19.40
C GLU A 83 -16.67 0.01 -17.95
N GLU A 84 -15.83 -0.95 -17.60
CA GLU A 84 -15.70 -1.39 -16.20
C GLU A 84 -15.20 -0.24 -15.32
N LEU A 85 -14.19 0.51 -15.78
CA LEU A 85 -13.64 1.62 -15.03
C LEU A 85 -14.70 2.66 -14.68
N LYS A 86 -15.54 3.07 -15.63
CA LYS A 86 -16.62 4.04 -15.39
C LYS A 86 -17.53 3.59 -14.24
N THR A 87 -17.93 2.32 -14.26
CA THR A 87 -18.84 1.76 -13.26
C THR A 87 -18.17 1.66 -11.89
N VAL A 88 -16.96 1.09 -11.84
CA VAL A 88 -16.24 0.88 -10.58
C VAL A 88 -15.78 2.21 -9.99
N CYS A 89 -15.29 3.13 -10.82
CA CYS A 89 -14.85 4.46 -10.36
C CYS A 89 -16.01 5.29 -9.79
N ALA A 90 -17.17 5.32 -10.47
CA ALA A 90 -18.35 6.03 -9.96
C ALA A 90 -18.77 5.51 -8.58
N ARG A 91 -18.80 4.19 -8.42
CA ARG A 91 -19.07 3.55 -7.12
C ARG A 91 -18.00 3.86 -6.08
N GLY A 92 -16.72 3.85 -6.48
CA GLY A 92 -15.59 4.17 -5.61
C GLY A 92 -15.62 5.61 -5.11
N LEU A 93 -15.92 6.58 -5.98
CA LEU A 93 -16.06 7.99 -5.61
C LEU A 93 -17.21 8.21 -4.61
N GLN A 94 -18.32 7.48 -4.76
CA GLN A 94 -19.44 7.52 -3.81
C GLN A 94 -19.08 6.87 -2.45
N ALA A 95 -18.29 5.80 -2.46
CA ALA A 95 -17.88 5.11 -1.25
C ALA A 95 -16.81 5.89 -0.47
N SER A 96 -16.00 6.69 -1.15
CA SER A 96 -14.93 7.47 -0.54
C SER A 96 -15.49 8.65 0.25
N LEU A 97 -15.10 8.77 1.52
CA LEU A 97 -15.50 9.89 2.40
C LEU A 97 -14.98 11.25 1.91
N VAL A 98 -13.95 11.27 1.08
CA VAL A 98 -13.32 12.48 0.54
C VAL A 98 -13.50 12.60 -0.98
N GLY A 99 -14.31 11.71 -1.59
CA GLY A 99 -14.63 11.75 -3.01
C GLY A 99 -13.42 11.55 -3.93
N GLN A 100 -12.46 10.71 -3.54
CA GLN A 100 -11.27 10.43 -4.34
C GLN A 100 -11.03 8.92 -4.51
N VAL A 101 -10.47 8.55 -5.65
CA VAL A 101 -10.06 7.19 -5.99
C VAL A 101 -8.61 7.22 -6.49
N LEU A 102 -7.76 6.34 -5.96
CA LEU A 102 -6.45 6.08 -6.51
C LEU A 102 -6.61 5.14 -7.69
N VAL A 103 -6.04 5.51 -8.84
CA VAL A 103 -5.90 4.66 -10.03
C VAL A 103 -4.46 4.19 -10.09
N GLU A 104 -4.26 2.89 -10.04
CA GLU A 104 -2.94 2.26 -9.87
C GLU A 104 -2.71 1.23 -10.97
N GLU A 105 -1.48 1.13 -11.50
CA GLU A 105 -1.11 0.07 -12.42
C GLU A 105 -1.29 -1.30 -11.76
N SER A 106 -1.71 -2.28 -12.56
CA SER A 106 -1.85 -3.64 -12.07
C SER A 106 -0.50 -4.33 -11.96
N ILE A 107 -0.25 -4.93 -10.81
CA ILE A 107 0.91 -5.77 -10.54
C ILE A 107 0.54 -7.27 -10.48
N LEU A 108 -0.56 -7.66 -11.16
CA LEU A 108 -0.93 -9.07 -11.30
C LEU A 108 0.21 -9.89 -11.89
N GLY A 109 0.45 -11.05 -11.28
CA GLY A 109 1.53 -11.96 -11.68
C GLY A 109 2.89 -11.64 -11.07
N TRP A 110 2.98 -10.61 -10.24
CA TRP A 110 4.15 -10.36 -9.41
C TRP A 110 4.15 -11.30 -8.20
N GLU A 111 5.35 -11.57 -7.69
CA GLU A 111 5.53 -12.27 -6.42
C GLU A 111 5.25 -11.31 -5.27
N GLU A 112 4.58 -11.80 -4.23
CA GLU A 112 4.33 -11.05 -3.01
C GLU A 112 5.29 -11.52 -1.92
N LEU A 113 6.11 -10.60 -1.44
CA LEU A 113 7.10 -10.85 -0.42
C LEU A 113 6.88 -9.89 0.75
N GLU A 114 7.04 -10.39 1.97
CA GLU A 114 6.84 -9.60 3.18
C GLU A 114 8.07 -9.70 4.10
N LEU A 115 8.36 -8.60 4.79
CA LEU A 115 9.38 -8.55 5.83
C LEU A 115 8.75 -8.07 7.14
N GLU A 116 8.93 -8.86 8.19
CA GLU A 116 8.59 -8.43 9.55
C GLU A 116 9.80 -7.78 10.20
N ILE A 117 9.69 -6.50 10.49
CA ILE A 117 10.79 -5.69 11.03
C ILE A 117 10.38 -5.05 12.35
N VAL A 118 11.29 -5.10 13.31
CA VAL A 118 11.15 -4.40 14.58
C VAL A 118 12.26 -3.38 14.71
N ARG A 119 11.90 -2.15 15.09
CA ARG A 119 12.82 -1.05 15.39
C ARG A 119 12.52 -0.50 16.76
N ASP A 120 13.55 -0.36 17.60
CA ASP A 120 13.43 0.21 18.94
C ASP A 120 13.66 1.74 18.98
N CYS A 121 13.50 2.33 20.16
CA CYS A 121 13.68 3.76 20.35
C CYS A 121 15.16 4.23 20.26
N GLU A 122 16.11 3.31 20.26
CA GLU A 122 17.54 3.57 20.09
C GLU A 122 17.99 3.33 18.63
N ASN A 123 17.04 3.10 17.74
CA ASN A 123 17.29 2.84 16.33
C ASN A 123 17.98 1.49 16.04
N ASN A 124 17.87 0.53 16.94
CA ASN A 124 18.25 -0.84 16.63
C ASN A 124 17.15 -1.49 15.81
N MET A 125 17.52 -2.16 14.74
CA MET A 125 16.58 -2.83 13.82
C MET A 125 16.94 -4.29 13.68
N ILE A 126 15.90 -5.14 13.64
CA ILE A 126 16.00 -6.54 13.31
C ILE A 126 14.92 -6.93 12.29
N THR A 127 15.26 -7.77 11.35
CA THR A 127 14.29 -8.49 10.54
C THR A 127 13.94 -9.78 11.27
N VAL A 128 12.70 -9.87 11.76
CA VAL A 128 12.21 -11.04 12.49
C VAL A 128 12.08 -12.24 11.56
N CYS A 129 11.47 -12.02 10.40
CA CYS A 129 11.37 -13.04 9.36
C CYS A 129 11.21 -12.43 7.97
N PHE A 130 11.58 -13.24 6.98
CA PHE A 130 11.34 -13.03 5.56
C PHE A 130 10.26 -13.99 5.13
N ILE A 131 9.16 -13.50 4.55
CA ILE A 131 7.97 -14.26 4.19
C ILE A 131 7.78 -14.22 2.69
N GLU A 132 7.58 -15.38 2.09
CA GLU A 132 7.24 -15.58 0.69
C GLU A 132 5.80 -16.07 0.59
N ASN A 133 4.95 -15.34 -0.13
CA ASN A 133 3.60 -15.78 -0.43
C ASN A 133 3.63 -16.76 -1.61
N ILE A 134 3.01 -17.92 -1.45
CA ILE A 134 2.95 -18.98 -2.47
C ILE A 134 1.76 -18.74 -3.40
N ASP A 135 0.70 -18.18 -2.86
CA ASP A 135 -0.47 -17.78 -3.64
C ASP A 135 -0.16 -16.55 -4.49
N PRO A 136 -0.80 -16.42 -5.67
CA PRO A 136 -0.58 -15.27 -6.54
C PRO A 136 -1.05 -13.97 -5.87
N LEU A 137 -0.38 -12.88 -6.21
CA LEU A 137 -0.74 -11.53 -5.75
C LEU A 137 -2.23 -11.24 -5.99
N GLY A 138 -2.89 -10.74 -4.95
CA GLY A 138 -4.32 -10.41 -4.94
C GLY A 138 -5.17 -11.35 -4.06
N VAL A 139 -4.62 -12.45 -3.60
CA VAL A 139 -5.19 -13.20 -2.46
C VAL A 139 -4.94 -12.38 -1.19
N HIS A 140 -5.94 -12.24 -0.32
CA HIS A 140 -5.80 -11.48 0.91
C HIS A 140 -4.74 -12.14 1.82
N THR A 141 -3.84 -11.35 2.39
CA THR A 141 -2.70 -11.82 3.20
C THR A 141 -3.12 -12.79 4.33
N GLY A 142 -4.28 -12.57 4.95
CA GLY A 142 -4.81 -13.46 5.98
C GLY A 142 -5.32 -14.82 5.47
N ASP A 143 -5.51 -14.96 4.16
CA ASP A 143 -6.05 -16.16 3.51
C ASP A 143 -5.01 -16.83 2.59
N SER A 144 -3.86 -16.17 2.35
CA SER A 144 -2.81 -16.70 1.48
C SER A 144 -1.95 -17.75 2.19
N PHE A 145 -1.50 -18.73 1.42
CA PHE A 145 -0.50 -19.69 1.87
C PHE A 145 0.89 -19.08 1.72
N CYS A 146 1.64 -18.97 2.82
CA CYS A 146 2.97 -18.38 2.82
C CYS A 146 4.01 -19.29 3.48
N SER A 147 5.28 -19.01 3.23
CA SER A 147 6.43 -19.67 3.84
C SER A 147 7.31 -18.65 4.56
N ALA A 148 7.68 -18.97 5.78
CA ALA A 148 8.74 -18.29 6.54
C ALA A 148 9.73 -19.36 7.05
N PRO A 149 11.02 -19.29 6.67
CA PRO A 149 11.65 -18.27 5.83
C PRO A 149 11.28 -18.38 4.34
N MET A 150 11.66 -17.36 3.53
CA MET A 150 11.59 -17.44 2.07
C MET A 150 12.42 -18.62 1.55
N LEU A 151 11.84 -19.45 0.68
CA LEU A 151 12.45 -20.68 0.18
C LEU A 151 13.03 -20.55 -1.24
N THR A 152 12.35 -19.77 -2.09
CA THR A 152 12.72 -19.67 -3.52
C THR A 152 13.46 -18.37 -3.84
N ILE A 153 13.36 -17.36 -2.97
CA ILE A 153 13.98 -16.05 -3.17
C ILE A 153 15.46 -16.08 -2.81
N SER A 154 16.31 -15.60 -3.72
CA SER A 154 17.74 -15.57 -3.51
C SER A 154 18.14 -14.72 -2.31
N GLN A 155 19.24 -15.09 -1.63
CA GLN A 155 19.74 -14.35 -0.49
C GLN A 155 20.06 -12.88 -0.86
N ASP A 156 20.60 -12.64 -2.04
CA ASP A 156 20.90 -11.28 -2.52
C ASP A 156 19.61 -10.42 -2.62
N CYS A 157 18.51 -11.02 -3.08
CA CYS A 157 17.23 -10.33 -3.14
C CYS A 157 16.70 -10.04 -1.74
N GLN A 158 16.74 -11.01 -0.82
CA GLN A 158 16.34 -10.82 0.57
C GLN A 158 17.13 -9.68 1.25
N MET A 159 18.45 -9.64 1.04
CA MET A 159 19.30 -8.58 1.60
C MET A 159 18.96 -7.19 1.02
N ARG A 160 18.68 -7.10 -0.28
CA ARG A 160 18.23 -5.85 -0.92
C ARG A 160 16.90 -5.37 -0.36
N LEU A 161 15.94 -6.27 -0.16
CA LEU A 161 14.65 -5.94 0.46
C LEU A 161 14.84 -5.42 1.88
N GLN A 162 15.67 -6.10 2.68
CA GLN A 162 15.99 -5.66 4.04
C GLN A 162 16.65 -4.28 4.06
N GLU A 163 17.62 -4.02 3.17
CA GLU A 163 18.29 -2.73 3.07
C GLU A 163 17.31 -1.59 2.76
N GLN A 164 16.38 -1.82 1.83
CA GLN A 164 15.33 -0.84 1.52
C GLN A 164 14.38 -0.62 2.69
N ALA A 165 14.00 -1.68 3.37
CA ALA A 165 13.07 -1.61 4.51
C ALA A 165 13.69 -0.94 5.75
N TYR A 166 15.02 -0.93 5.89
CA TYR A 166 15.74 -0.29 7.00
C TYR A 166 15.95 1.23 6.81
N ARG A 167 15.73 1.75 5.61
CA ARG A 167 15.79 3.20 5.34
C ARG A 167 14.62 3.95 5.99
#